data_7b778108f3d66f108d3f247206b47233
#
_entry.id   7b778108f3d66f108d3f247206b47233
#
_cell.length_a   1.000
_cell.length_b   1.000
_cell.length_c   1.000
_cell.angle_alpha   90.00
_cell.angle_beta   90.00
_cell.angle_gamma   90.00
#
_symmetry.space_group_name_H-M   'P 1'
#
loop_
_entity.id
_entity.type
_entity.pdbx_description
1 polymer ?
#
loop_
_entity_poly.entity_id
_entity_poly.type
_entity_poly.pdbx_seq_one_letter_code
_entity_poly.pdbx_strand_id
1 'polypeptide(L)'
;MRKLLKFGHSMTAITFLGSVVVLWVFHHYLPAPAEALEIYVAERQVMERVATLVMMPSLLVTLLFGLASFAVVPAYHGAPWAWGKLITTVLMLEGSLLGIQSPIKREAELATTALTDISLVGELALKLDAERGSLVIIGLVATANVALGVWRPKFRSRSRVAS
;
A
#
# COMPACT_ATOMS: atom_id res chain seq x y z
N MET A 1 14.63 -4.81 22.94
CA MET A 1 13.49 -5.33 22.16
C MET A 1 12.53 -4.25 21.68
N ARG A 2 11.90 -3.40 22.52
CA ARG A 2 10.95 -2.34 22.09
C ARG A 2 11.52 -1.33 21.08
N LYS A 3 12.79 -0.92 21.20
CA LYS A 3 13.43 0.02 20.26
C LYS A 3 13.62 -0.62 18.86
N LEU A 4 14.01 -1.91 18.82
CA LEU A 4 14.16 -2.67 17.58
C LEU A 4 12.82 -2.85 16.84
N LEU A 5 11.75 -3.21 17.56
CA LEU A 5 10.41 -3.34 16.98
C LEU A 5 9.93 -2.01 16.37
N LYS A 6 10.14 -0.88 17.08
CA LYS A 6 9.80 0.45 16.54
C LYS A 6 10.62 0.80 15.30
N PHE A 7 11.93 0.54 15.35
CA PHE A 7 12.82 0.80 14.22
C PHE A 7 12.41 -0.02 13.00
N GLY A 8 12.26 -1.35 13.15
CA GLY A 8 11.83 -2.24 12.07
C GLY A 8 10.49 -1.83 11.47
N HIS A 9 9.50 -1.57 12.33
CA HIS A 9 8.19 -1.06 11.89
C HIS A 9 8.30 0.25 11.09
N SER A 10 9.12 1.20 11.56
CA SER A 10 9.29 2.49 10.88
C SER A 10 9.98 2.31 9.53
N MET A 11 11.04 1.50 9.45
CA MET A 11 11.77 1.26 8.20
C MET A 11 10.87 0.61 7.15
N THR A 12 10.15 -0.43 7.52
CA THR A 12 9.25 -1.11 6.58
C THR A 12 8.06 -0.25 6.18
N ALA A 13 7.52 0.58 7.07
CA ALA A 13 6.47 1.54 6.74
C ALA A 13 6.95 2.62 5.75
N ILE A 14 8.18 3.12 5.90
CA ILE A 14 8.79 4.07 4.97
C ILE A 14 9.01 3.40 3.59
N THR A 15 9.51 2.16 3.58
CA THR A 15 9.68 1.39 2.33
C THR A 15 8.35 1.18 1.62
N PHE A 16 7.30 0.82 2.35
CA PHE A 16 5.95 0.70 1.80
C PHE A 16 5.46 2.00 1.18
N LEU A 17 5.52 3.10 1.93
CA LEU A 17 5.04 4.41 1.44
C LEU A 17 5.87 4.90 0.25
N GLY A 18 7.19 4.69 0.29
CA GLY A 18 8.08 4.99 -0.83
C GLY A 18 7.73 4.19 -2.09
N SER A 19 7.40 2.91 -1.96
CA SER A 19 6.99 2.09 -3.11
C SER A 19 5.64 2.54 -3.70
N VAL A 20 4.69 3.00 -2.88
CA VAL A 20 3.43 3.59 -3.37
C VAL A 20 3.70 4.86 -4.19
N VAL A 21 4.62 5.72 -3.71
CA VAL A 21 5.02 6.93 -4.45
C VAL A 21 5.71 6.57 -5.77
N VAL A 22 6.62 5.60 -5.77
CA VAL A 22 7.29 5.11 -6.99
C VAL A 22 6.26 4.59 -8.00
N LEU A 23 5.32 3.76 -7.58
CA LEU A 23 4.25 3.25 -8.45
C LEU A 23 3.38 4.37 -9.01
N TRP A 24 3.07 5.39 -8.18
CA TRP A 24 2.32 6.56 -8.63
C TRP A 24 3.07 7.36 -9.71
N VAL A 25 4.39 7.53 -9.56
CA VAL A 25 5.24 8.19 -10.56
C VAL A 25 5.23 7.41 -11.87
N PHE A 26 5.43 6.08 -11.83
CA PHE A 26 5.34 5.24 -13.03
C PHE A 26 3.99 5.37 -13.72
N HIS A 27 2.89 5.32 -12.96
CA HIS A 27 1.55 5.54 -13.52
C HIS A 27 1.36 6.89 -14.20
N HIS A 28 2.06 7.94 -13.74
CA HIS A 28 1.96 9.27 -14.30
C HIS A 28 2.67 9.40 -15.65
N TYR A 29 3.79 8.71 -15.82
CA TYR A 29 4.63 8.78 -17.01
C TYR A 29 4.44 7.60 -17.98
N LEU A 30 3.55 6.66 -17.64
CA LEU A 30 3.27 5.50 -18.47
C LEU A 30 2.77 5.93 -19.86
N PRO A 31 3.45 5.52 -20.96
CA PRO A 31 3.03 5.88 -22.32
C PRO A 31 1.73 5.18 -22.71
N ALA A 32 1.06 5.68 -23.73
CA ALA A 32 -0.09 4.98 -24.29
C ALA A 32 0.36 3.67 -24.96
N PRO A 33 -0.29 2.53 -24.71
CA PRO A 33 0.13 1.24 -25.29
C PRO A 33 0.10 1.23 -26.82
N ALA A 34 -0.80 1.99 -27.45
CA ALA A 34 -0.87 2.11 -28.91
C ALA A 34 0.30 2.88 -29.54
N GLU A 35 0.99 3.74 -28.77
CA GLU A 35 2.09 4.57 -29.27
C GLU A 35 3.46 3.93 -29.01
N ALA A 36 3.63 3.23 -27.88
CA ALA A 36 4.92 2.70 -27.46
C ALA A 36 4.76 1.39 -26.68
N LEU A 37 4.25 0.34 -27.33
CA LEU A 37 3.91 -0.94 -26.67
C LEU A 37 5.08 -1.55 -25.92
N GLU A 38 6.28 -1.60 -26.51
CA GLU A 38 7.45 -2.21 -25.86
C GLU A 38 7.85 -1.48 -24.56
N ILE A 39 7.80 -0.13 -24.58
CA ILE A 39 8.09 0.69 -23.38
C ILE A 39 6.98 0.47 -22.34
N TYR A 40 5.72 0.48 -22.76
CA TYR A 40 4.59 0.19 -21.89
C TYR A 40 4.76 -1.15 -21.17
N VAL A 41 5.07 -2.22 -21.92
CA VAL A 41 5.29 -3.56 -21.35
C VAL A 41 6.44 -3.54 -20.36
N ALA A 42 7.59 -2.95 -20.70
CA ALA A 42 8.74 -2.88 -19.82
C ALA A 42 8.42 -2.15 -18.51
N GLU A 43 7.73 -1.01 -18.58
CA GLU A 43 7.32 -0.25 -17.38
C GLU A 43 6.30 -1.01 -16.55
N ARG A 44 5.31 -1.67 -17.15
CA ARG A 44 4.33 -2.50 -16.43
C ARG A 44 5.00 -3.67 -15.71
N GLN A 45 6.02 -4.31 -16.29
CA GLN A 45 6.80 -5.36 -15.64
C GLN A 45 7.61 -4.82 -14.44
N VAL A 46 8.20 -3.62 -14.55
CA VAL A 46 8.89 -2.99 -13.42
C VAL A 46 7.90 -2.66 -12.30
N MET A 47 6.73 -2.10 -12.63
CA MET A 47 5.68 -1.82 -11.65
C MET A 47 5.22 -3.10 -10.93
N GLU A 48 5.03 -4.20 -11.66
CA GLU A 48 4.67 -5.51 -11.09
C GLU A 48 5.73 -5.97 -10.09
N ARG A 49 7.02 -5.89 -10.45
CA ARG A 49 8.13 -6.26 -9.54
C ARG A 49 8.18 -5.37 -8.30
N VAL A 50 7.99 -4.07 -8.44
CA VAL A 50 7.94 -3.14 -7.29
C VAL A 50 6.75 -3.47 -6.39
N ALA A 51 5.57 -3.70 -6.96
CA ALA A 51 4.38 -4.06 -6.19
C ALA A 51 4.55 -5.39 -5.46
N THR A 52 5.07 -6.41 -6.13
CA THR A 52 5.16 -7.79 -5.60
C THR A 52 6.35 -7.98 -4.66
N LEU A 53 7.54 -7.43 -4.98
CA LEU A 53 8.77 -7.71 -4.25
C LEU A 53 9.13 -6.65 -3.20
N VAL A 54 8.56 -5.45 -3.31
CA VAL A 54 8.89 -4.35 -2.38
C VAL A 54 7.66 -3.90 -1.60
N MET A 55 6.59 -3.49 -2.28
CA MET A 55 5.41 -2.93 -1.65
C MET A 55 4.71 -3.94 -0.73
N MET A 56 4.32 -5.10 -1.25
CA MET A 56 3.58 -6.09 -0.48
C MET A 56 4.39 -6.69 0.69
N PRO A 57 5.65 -7.13 0.52
CA PRO A 57 6.44 -7.62 1.64
C PRO A 57 6.70 -6.56 2.71
N SER A 58 6.96 -5.30 2.32
CA SER A 58 7.19 -4.24 3.30
C SER A 58 5.94 -3.94 4.14
N LEU A 59 4.74 -3.96 3.55
CA LEU A 59 3.48 -3.79 4.27
C LEU A 59 3.21 -4.97 5.21
N LEU A 60 3.42 -6.21 4.74
CA LEU A 60 3.27 -7.41 5.57
C LEU A 60 4.22 -7.38 6.79
N VAL A 61 5.49 -7.05 6.57
CA VAL A 61 6.48 -6.96 7.66
C VAL A 61 6.14 -5.79 8.60
N THR A 62 5.61 -4.67 8.09
CA THR A 62 5.10 -3.57 8.91
C THR A 62 3.96 -4.04 9.83
N LEU A 63 3.02 -4.82 9.30
CA LEU A 63 1.94 -5.42 10.08
C LEU A 63 2.48 -6.36 11.17
N LEU A 64 3.44 -7.24 10.83
CA LEU A 64 4.05 -8.17 11.78
C LEU A 64 4.77 -7.43 12.93
N PHE A 65 5.55 -6.38 12.64
CA PHE A 65 6.16 -5.55 13.68
C PHE A 65 5.11 -4.79 14.50
N GLY A 66 4.02 -4.36 13.89
CA GLY A 66 2.87 -3.75 14.56
C GLY A 66 2.23 -4.71 15.57
N LEU A 67 1.92 -5.93 15.14
CA LEU A 67 1.36 -6.99 15.98
C LEU A 67 2.30 -7.40 17.12
N ALA A 68 3.60 -7.57 16.82
CA ALA A 68 4.60 -7.86 17.83
C ALA A 68 4.71 -6.73 18.88
N SER A 69 4.65 -5.47 18.42
CA SER A 69 4.64 -4.31 19.33
C SER A 69 3.38 -4.28 20.18
N PHE A 70 2.24 -4.61 19.60
CA PHE A 70 0.96 -4.70 20.32
C PHE A 70 0.99 -5.79 21.38
N ALA A 71 1.54 -6.98 21.08
CA ALA A 71 1.66 -8.08 22.02
C ALA A 71 2.60 -7.75 23.21
N VAL A 72 3.73 -7.04 22.96
CA VAL A 72 4.76 -6.78 23.95
C VAL A 72 4.49 -5.53 24.81
N VAL A 73 3.58 -4.62 24.39
CA VAL A 73 3.32 -3.35 25.06
C VAL A 73 1.89 -3.29 25.58
N PRO A 74 1.63 -3.68 26.87
CA PRO A 74 0.26 -3.71 27.42
C PRO A 74 -0.50 -2.38 27.33
N ALA A 75 0.22 -1.25 27.35
CA ALA A 75 -0.38 0.08 27.20
C ALA A 75 -1.11 0.30 25.87
N TYR A 76 -0.85 -0.51 24.83
CA TYR A 76 -1.54 -0.41 23.54
C TYR A 76 -2.92 -1.06 23.56
N HIS A 77 -3.16 -2.04 24.46
CA HIS A 77 -4.45 -2.74 24.56
C HIS A 77 -5.60 -1.81 24.96
N GLY A 78 -5.33 -0.83 25.83
CA GLY A 78 -6.29 0.20 26.25
C GLY A 78 -6.29 1.47 25.39
N ALA A 79 -5.54 1.51 24.29
CA ALA A 79 -5.38 2.71 23.47
C ALA A 79 -6.17 2.62 22.14
N PRO A 80 -7.31 3.33 21.99
CA PRO A 80 -8.15 3.25 20.77
C PRO A 80 -7.38 3.56 19.48
N TRP A 81 -6.40 4.49 19.54
CA TRP A 81 -5.56 4.82 18.37
C TRP A 81 -4.70 3.64 17.91
N ALA A 82 -4.29 2.75 18.82
CA ALA A 82 -3.47 1.58 18.47
C ALA A 82 -4.31 0.52 17.74
N TRP A 83 -5.55 0.32 18.17
CA TRP A 83 -6.52 -0.52 17.47
C TRP A 83 -6.87 0.05 16.10
N GLY A 84 -7.11 1.37 16.01
CA GLY A 84 -7.35 2.04 14.73
C GLY A 84 -6.21 1.80 13.73
N LYS A 85 -4.95 1.92 14.17
CA LYS A 85 -3.78 1.61 13.35
C LYS A 85 -3.71 0.17 12.88
N LEU A 86 -4.02 -0.77 13.76
CA LEU A 86 -4.01 -2.19 13.42
C LEU A 86 -5.06 -2.49 12.35
N ILE A 87 -6.29 -2.06 12.56
CA ILE A 87 -7.40 -2.26 11.63
C ILE A 87 -7.09 -1.62 10.27
N THR A 88 -6.66 -0.35 10.25
CA THR A 88 -6.32 0.34 9.00
C THR A 88 -5.14 -0.32 8.27
N THR A 89 -4.16 -0.89 9.00
CA THR A 89 -3.04 -1.61 8.37
C THR A 89 -3.52 -2.92 7.72
N VAL A 90 -4.45 -3.64 8.35
CA VAL A 90 -5.05 -4.85 7.75
C VAL A 90 -5.86 -4.49 6.51
N LEU A 91 -6.69 -3.43 6.58
CA LEU A 91 -7.45 -2.95 5.43
C LEU A 91 -6.54 -2.45 4.30
N MET A 92 -5.40 -1.81 4.62
CA MET A 92 -4.40 -1.44 3.62
C MET A 92 -3.77 -2.66 2.96
N LEU A 93 -3.53 -3.75 3.70
CA LEU A 93 -2.97 -4.98 3.12
C LEU A 93 -3.93 -5.56 2.07
N GLU A 94 -5.21 -5.70 2.41
CA GLU A 94 -6.24 -6.17 1.50
C GLU A 94 -6.43 -5.21 0.32
N GLY A 95 -6.57 -3.93 0.58
CA GLY A 95 -6.72 -2.89 -0.45
C GLY A 95 -5.51 -2.79 -1.40
N SER A 96 -4.29 -2.95 -0.88
CA SER A 96 -3.08 -2.98 -1.71
C SER A 96 -3.00 -4.23 -2.58
N LEU A 97 -3.42 -5.38 -2.05
CA LEU A 97 -3.46 -6.63 -2.80
C LEU A 97 -4.47 -6.56 -3.95
N LEU A 98 -5.70 -6.16 -3.65
CA LEU A 98 -6.81 -6.18 -4.60
C LEU A 98 -6.84 -4.95 -5.52
N GLY A 99 -6.47 -3.79 -5.01
CA GLY A 99 -6.57 -2.51 -5.74
C GLY A 99 -5.28 -2.07 -6.44
N ILE A 100 -4.13 -2.65 -6.10
CA ILE A 100 -2.83 -2.25 -6.68
C ILE A 100 -2.10 -3.48 -7.27
N GLN A 101 -1.69 -4.42 -6.44
CA GLN A 101 -0.81 -5.52 -6.86
C GLN A 101 -1.46 -6.44 -7.89
N SER A 102 -2.69 -6.91 -7.64
CA SER A 102 -3.39 -7.81 -8.56
C SER A 102 -3.71 -7.16 -9.91
N PRO A 103 -4.24 -5.93 -9.99
CA PRO A 103 -4.44 -5.25 -11.27
C PRO A 103 -3.14 -5.02 -12.04
N ILE A 104 -2.08 -4.53 -11.38
CA ILE A 104 -0.78 -4.28 -12.02
C ILE A 104 -0.21 -5.58 -12.61
N LYS A 105 -0.28 -6.69 -11.86
CA LYS A 105 0.19 -8.00 -12.33
C LYS A 105 -0.57 -8.48 -13.55
N ARG A 106 -1.91 -8.43 -13.50
CA ARG A 106 -2.76 -8.85 -14.63
C ARG A 106 -2.50 -8.03 -15.89
N GLU A 107 -2.34 -6.72 -15.71
CA GLU A 107 -2.04 -5.81 -16.82
C GLU A 107 -0.64 -6.08 -17.41
N ALA A 108 0.37 -6.37 -16.57
CA ALA A 108 1.71 -6.73 -17.02
C ALA A 108 1.72 -8.05 -17.82
N GLU A 109 0.94 -9.03 -17.40
CA GLU A 109 0.75 -10.31 -18.11
C GLU A 109 0.05 -10.09 -19.46
N LEU A 110 -1.04 -9.32 -19.48
CA LEU A 110 -1.77 -8.98 -20.69
C LEU A 110 -0.90 -8.19 -21.69
N ALA A 111 -0.17 -7.19 -21.20
CA ALA A 111 0.73 -6.37 -22.00
C ALA A 111 1.87 -7.21 -22.63
N THR A 112 2.39 -8.19 -21.88
CA THR A 112 3.40 -9.13 -22.42
C THR A 112 2.81 -9.99 -23.55
N THR A 113 1.58 -10.45 -23.40
CA THR A 113 0.89 -11.23 -24.43
C THR A 113 0.61 -10.39 -25.69
N ALA A 114 0.31 -9.11 -25.52
CA ALA A 114 0.05 -8.17 -26.62
C ALA A 114 1.27 -7.95 -27.54
N LEU A 115 2.50 -8.28 -27.10
CA LEU A 115 3.68 -8.27 -27.98
C LEU A 115 3.60 -9.34 -29.09
N THR A 116 2.88 -10.42 -28.85
CA THR A 116 2.68 -11.52 -29.83
C THR A 116 1.31 -11.49 -30.48
N ASP A 117 0.33 -10.89 -29.83
CA ASP A 117 -1.03 -10.72 -30.32
C ASP A 117 -1.47 -9.23 -30.22
N ILE A 118 -1.23 -8.51 -31.30
CA ILE A 118 -1.51 -7.07 -31.39
C ILE A 118 -2.99 -6.72 -31.21
N SER A 119 -3.91 -7.67 -31.38
CA SER A 119 -5.36 -7.44 -31.18
C SER A 119 -5.69 -7.09 -29.73
N LEU A 120 -4.86 -7.49 -28.77
CA LEU A 120 -5.03 -7.24 -27.33
C LEU A 120 -4.65 -5.81 -26.90
N VAL A 121 -3.97 -5.04 -27.77
CA VAL A 121 -3.56 -3.66 -27.42
C VAL A 121 -4.74 -2.78 -27.04
N GLY A 122 -5.91 -3.00 -27.67
CA GLY A 122 -7.15 -2.27 -27.33
C GLY A 122 -7.74 -2.61 -25.96
N GLU A 123 -7.31 -3.70 -25.34
CA GLU A 123 -7.74 -4.12 -23.99
C GLU A 123 -6.84 -3.57 -22.90
N LEU A 124 -5.66 -3.03 -23.26
CA LEU A 124 -4.70 -2.46 -22.32
C LEU A 124 -5.17 -1.09 -21.80
N ALA A 125 -4.67 -0.72 -20.65
CA ALA A 125 -4.89 0.58 -20.00
C ALA A 125 -6.34 0.87 -19.56
N LEU A 126 -7.30 -0.04 -19.71
CA LEU A 126 -8.71 0.19 -19.39
C LEU A 126 -8.98 0.47 -17.89
N LYS A 127 -8.09 0.04 -17.00
CA LYS A 127 -8.25 0.17 -15.55
C LYS A 127 -7.25 1.13 -14.88
N LEU A 128 -6.48 1.88 -15.65
CA LEU A 128 -5.43 2.76 -15.11
C LEU A 128 -5.98 3.78 -14.11
N ASP A 129 -7.14 4.36 -14.35
CA ASP A 129 -7.72 5.34 -13.41
C ASP A 129 -8.15 4.69 -12.09
N ALA A 130 -8.65 3.47 -12.11
CA ALA A 130 -8.97 2.71 -10.90
C ALA A 130 -7.69 2.37 -10.10
N GLU A 131 -6.60 1.98 -10.77
CA GLU A 131 -5.30 1.73 -10.13
C GLU A 131 -4.73 3.01 -9.52
N ARG A 132 -4.77 4.15 -10.23
CA ARG A 132 -4.38 5.47 -9.73
C ARG A 132 -5.18 5.87 -8.50
N GLY A 133 -6.50 5.70 -8.55
CA GLY A 133 -7.40 5.95 -7.42
C GLY A 133 -7.01 5.12 -6.20
N SER A 134 -6.73 3.83 -6.39
CA SER A 134 -6.29 2.93 -5.32
C SER A 134 -4.96 3.36 -4.71
N LEU A 135 -3.96 3.76 -5.52
CA LEU A 135 -2.68 4.28 -5.05
C LEU A 135 -2.85 5.53 -4.19
N VAL A 136 -3.70 6.47 -4.62
CA VAL A 136 -3.99 7.70 -3.87
C VAL A 136 -4.65 7.38 -2.54
N ILE A 137 -5.69 6.54 -2.54
CA ILE A 137 -6.42 6.17 -1.32
C ILE A 137 -5.48 5.47 -0.33
N ILE A 138 -4.72 4.48 -0.78
CA ILE A 138 -3.77 3.76 0.07
C ILE A 138 -2.68 4.69 0.60
N GLY A 139 -2.16 5.60 -0.22
CA GLY A 139 -1.19 6.61 0.19
C GLY A 139 -1.73 7.56 1.27
N LEU A 140 -2.98 8.01 1.13
CA LEU A 140 -3.66 8.86 2.12
C LEU A 140 -3.90 8.11 3.44
N VAL A 141 -4.39 6.86 3.38
CA VAL A 141 -4.61 6.02 4.57
C VAL A 141 -3.29 5.73 5.28
N ALA A 142 -2.21 5.43 4.53
CA ALA A 142 -0.88 5.22 5.09
C ALA A 142 -0.36 6.47 5.80
N THR A 143 -0.51 7.64 5.18
CA THR A 143 -0.12 8.93 5.76
C THR A 143 -0.91 9.23 7.03
N ALA A 144 -2.23 9.03 7.01
CA ALA A 144 -3.09 9.18 8.19
C ALA A 144 -2.67 8.22 9.31
N ASN A 145 -2.29 6.98 8.96
CA ASN A 145 -1.81 5.98 9.90
C ASN A 145 -0.48 6.38 10.57
N VAL A 146 0.43 7.03 9.80
CA VAL A 146 1.65 7.63 10.36
C VAL A 146 1.28 8.77 11.32
N ALA A 147 0.39 9.66 10.91
CA ALA A 147 -0.07 10.79 11.72
C ALA A 147 -0.67 10.33 13.08
N LEU A 148 -1.54 9.30 13.06
CA LEU A 148 -2.07 8.68 14.29
C LEU A 148 -0.96 8.15 15.22
N GLY A 149 0.12 7.61 14.64
CA GLY A 149 1.27 7.14 15.41
C GLY A 149 2.07 8.25 16.08
N VAL A 150 2.17 9.42 15.42
CA VAL A 150 2.90 10.60 15.93
C VAL A 150 2.08 11.34 16.97
N TRP A 151 0.85 11.69 16.67
CA TRP A 151 0.02 12.55 17.54
C TRP A 151 -0.66 11.80 18.69
N ARG A 152 -0.89 10.49 18.58
CA ARG A 152 -1.47 9.62 19.62
C ARG A 152 -2.66 10.27 20.34
N PRO A 153 -3.77 10.58 19.66
CA PRO A 153 -4.88 11.29 20.25
C PRO A 153 -5.42 10.54 21.47
N LYS A 154 -5.51 11.23 22.60
CA LYS A 154 -6.16 10.72 23.81
C LYS A 154 -7.65 11.00 23.71
N PHE A 155 -8.44 10.02 23.35
CA PHE A 155 -9.89 10.14 23.43
C PHE A 155 -10.28 10.16 24.92
N ARG A 156 -10.70 11.33 25.42
CA ARG A 156 -11.19 11.50 26.79
C ARG A 156 -12.51 10.72 26.90
N SER A 157 -12.50 9.60 27.64
CA SER A 157 -13.74 8.97 28.06
C SER A 157 -14.50 10.01 28.89
N ARG A 158 -15.69 10.44 28.44
CA ARG A 158 -16.63 11.18 29.26
C ARG A 158 -17.11 10.20 30.34
N SER A 159 -16.51 10.26 31.54
CA SER A 159 -17.13 9.65 32.70
C SER A 159 -18.51 10.29 32.87
N ARG A 160 -19.58 9.50 32.65
CA ARG A 160 -20.90 9.87 33.11
C ARG A 160 -20.78 10.11 34.62
N VAL A 161 -20.86 11.34 35.05
CA VAL A 161 -21.19 11.68 36.41
C VAL A 161 -22.63 11.20 36.60
N ALA A 162 -22.78 10.06 37.28
CA ALA A 162 -24.07 9.63 37.78
C ALA A 162 -24.41 10.58 38.95
N SER A 163 -25.40 11.41 38.75
CA SER A 163 -26.15 12.12 39.79
C SER A 163 -27.26 11.24 40.32
#